data_fb476b23c8a212df20592eb5608c3033
#
_entry.id   fb476b23c8a212df20592eb5608c3033
#
_cell.length_a   1.000
_cell.length_b   1.000
_cell.length_c   1.000
_cell.angle_alpha   90.00
_cell.angle_beta   90.00
_cell.angle_gamma   90.00
#
_symmetry.space_group_name_H-M   'P 1'
#
loop_
_entity.id
_entity.type
_entity.pdbx_description
1 polymer ?
#
loop_
_entity_poly.entity_id
_entity_poly.type
_entity_poly.pdbx_seq_one_letter_code
_entity_poly.pdbx_strand_id
1 'polypeptide(L)'
;MEFVVCFLKFLDPLGCFYPWEKIVLELVNYLETLIMKKSIILLLSLCFVSSLFSQSITWTDITSQFAVPEGVKIFQGDRPSPALKAWYLDVDVTNKNLAVRSYLSSIPSGKEGVAPFCQRVGAIAAVNGGYFDVNGTTSYSAVVYPGEVLAQNLGTIYRSGVAYPVTRSFFGMTTERALSVDWIYHFGSRVEDIYIFDQPTPNAPGQPAPIPQKMQGRPYEKLLTGIGGGPTLVKNGAVAISHDEEVFWDSGIGYATANPRTAVGITSANHTILLVVDGRQTASQGVTLPELAQMLLDLGCVEAMNLDGGGSTQMAVGQQLINRPEGGTYMRPVSTILAVVPADSLAFPRTIYYEKIIDTADPACRLVGLGWFPSANAGYWGSTAAMLNNIGPGDRYARFQLDVEKPAQYELFAWWVAASNRCKNTPFIVVHANGSDTVRLDQTINGSKWNRIGSYYLSGDSSEAIVISNAGTVGTYIVADAVRIISYDPNTASAVAPSPEIHRPNDFLLITSYPNPFNSIAIIRFWLSQPCPIYVTVHNLHGQIVRDLVDEPRSAGWHELVFEAKNLATGLYFCRVAAGKSTSLVKMMLIR
;
A
#
# COMPACT_ATOMS: atom_id res chain seq x y z
N MET A 1 66.92 21.12 35.78
CA MET A 1 67.93 20.07 35.62
C MET A 1 69.20 20.38 36.43
N GLU A 2 69.81 21.57 36.35
CA GLU A 2 71.02 21.92 37.09
C GLU A 2 70.84 21.91 38.62
N PHE A 3 69.70 22.25 39.18
CA PHE A 3 69.47 22.26 40.63
C PHE A 3 69.41 20.87 41.28
N VAL A 4 68.91 19.85 40.57
CA VAL A 4 68.82 18.47 41.05
C VAL A 4 70.18 17.77 41.01
N VAL A 5 71.01 18.09 40.04
CA VAL A 5 72.40 17.58 39.93
C VAL A 5 73.27 18.17 41.01
N CYS A 6 73.06 19.44 41.44
CA CYS A 6 73.81 20.05 42.51
C CYS A 6 73.47 19.49 43.91
N PHE A 7 72.25 19.10 44.16
CA PHE A 7 71.79 18.51 45.41
C PHE A 7 72.30 17.08 45.66
N LEU A 8 72.47 16.30 44.59
CA LEU A 8 72.99 14.92 44.65
C LEU A 8 74.50 14.86 44.84
N LYS A 9 75.27 15.92 44.55
CA LYS A 9 76.72 16.01 44.87
C LYS A 9 77.03 16.24 46.33
N PHE A 10 76.02 16.62 47.12
CA PHE A 10 76.22 16.94 48.60
C PHE A 10 75.97 15.73 49.52
N LEU A 11 75.58 14.57 49.01
CA LEU A 11 75.14 13.40 49.76
C LEU A 11 76.05 12.14 49.63
N ASP A 12 77.29 12.28 49.10
CA ASP A 12 78.16 11.11 49.02
C ASP A 12 79.49 11.29 49.81
N PRO A 13 79.51 10.87 51.12
CA PRO A 13 80.76 10.85 51.91
C PRO A 13 81.57 9.57 51.79
N LEU A 14 81.17 8.55 51.01
CA LEU A 14 81.74 7.18 51.02
C LEU A 14 82.31 6.62 49.69
N GLY A 15 82.44 7.43 48.60
CA GLY A 15 83.28 7.09 47.46
C GLY A 15 82.90 5.83 46.67
N CYS A 16 81.69 5.31 46.74
CA CYS A 16 81.21 4.21 45.90
C CYS A 16 80.61 4.77 44.63
N PHE A 17 81.32 4.64 43.51
CA PHE A 17 80.82 4.98 42.16
C PHE A 17 79.62 4.09 41.77
N TYR A 18 78.40 4.56 42.04
CA TYR A 18 77.21 4.07 41.37
C TYR A 18 76.79 5.15 40.32
N PRO A 19 76.44 4.76 39.08
CA PRO A 19 76.17 5.73 38.00
C PRO A 19 74.76 6.39 38.19
N TRP A 20 74.53 7.08 39.28
CA TRP A 20 73.29 7.77 39.60
C TRP A 20 72.88 8.78 38.50
N GLU A 21 73.88 9.44 37.87
CA GLU A 21 73.64 10.35 36.73
C GLU A 21 72.89 9.64 35.55
N LYS A 22 73.22 8.41 35.29
CA LYS A 22 72.59 7.65 34.23
C LYS A 22 71.15 7.30 34.61
N ILE A 23 70.87 6.93 35.84
CA ILE A 23 69.53 6.58 36.32
C ILE A 23 68.64 7.82 36.35
N VAL A 24 69.17 8.96 36.78
CA VAL A 24 68.43 10.23 36.79
C VAL A 24 68.12 10.69 35.38
N LEU A 25 69.07 10.56 34.46
CA LEU A 25 68.86 10.90 33.02
C LEU A 25 67.82 10.00 32.36
N GLU A 26 67.83 8.69 32.67
CA GLU A 26 66.81 7.75 32.19
C GLU A 26 65.43 8.03 32.79
N LEU A 27 65.37 8.40 34.06
CA LEU A 27 64.11 8.79 34.73
C LEU A 27 63.52 10.09 34.16
N VAL A 28 64.37 11.10 33.89
CA VAL A 28 63.94 12.35 33.26
C VAL A 28 63.45 12.11 31.85
N ASN A 29 64.17 11.34 31.03
CA ASN A 29 63.75 10.97 29.66
C ASN A 29 62.47 10.15 29.68
N TYR A 30 62.27 9.26 30.67
CA TYR A 30 61.04 8.50 30.84
C TYR A 30 59.86 9.41 31.22
N LEU A 31 60.07 10.35 32.13
CA LEU A 31 59.07 11.36 32.54
C LEU A 31 58.67 12.28 31.36
N GLU A 32 59.65 12.78 30.61
CA GLU A 32 59.37 13.61 29.40
C GLU A 32 58.60 12.81 28.35
N THR A 33 58.95 11.54 28.14
CA THR A 33 58.21 10.63 27.22
C THR A 33 56.80 10.38 27.73
N LEU A 34 56.60 10.24 29.04
CA LEU A 34 55.28 10.01 29.66
C LEU A 34 54.38 11.26 29.56
N ILE A 35 54.99 12.45 29.76
CA ILE A 35 54.30 13.76 29.63
C ILE A 35 53.89 13.98 28.14
N MET A 36 54.82 13.72 27.19
CA MET A 36 54.48 13.80 25.75
C MET A 36 53.38 12.83 25.36
N LYS A 37 53.43 11.57 25.83
CA LYS A 37 52.37 10.59 25.57
C LYS A 37 51.04 11.03 26.16
N LYS A 38 51.00 11.54 27.38
CA LYS A 38 49.78 12.07 28.00
C LYS A 38 49.24 13.32 27.26
N SER A 39 50.12 14.22 26.82
CA SER A 39 49.74 15.39 26.04
C SER A 39 49.19 15.03 24.66
N ILE A 40 49.76 14.02 23.98
CA ILE A 40 49.27 13.50 22.72
C ILE A 40 47.90 12.83 22.91
N ILE A 41 47.71 12.04 23.97
CA ILE A 41 46.42 11.41 24.29
C ILE A 41 45.36 12.48 24.61
N LEU A 42 45.74 13.55 25.33
CA LEU A 42 44.84 14.67 25.63
C LEU A 42 44.50 15.47 24.37
N LEU A 43 45.46 15.70 23.45
CA LEU A 43 45.20 16.32 22.16
C LEU A 43 44.30 15.44 21.25
N LEU A 44 44.57 14.13 21.21
CA LEU A 44 43.75 13.19 20.47
C LEU A 44 42.34 13.10 21.07
N SER A 45 42.20 13.14 22.41
CA SER A 45 40.86 13.15 23.03
C SER A 45 40.13 14.49 22.82
N LEU A 46 40.82 15.64 22.81
CA LEU A 46 40.21 16.92 22.41
C LEU A 46 39.83 16.95 20.91
N CYS A 47 40.64 16.39 20.03
CA CYS A 47 40.29 16.25 18.62
C CYS A 47 39.10 15.28 18.41
N PHE A 48 39.01 14.23 19.23
CA PHE A 48 37.87 13.29 19.18
C PHE A 48 36.58 13.90 19.71
N VAL A 49 36.70 14.77 20.75
CA VAL A 49 35.52 15.50 21.30
C VAL A 49 35.06 16.61 20.34
N SER A 50 35.97 17.26 19.61
CA SER A 50 35.58 18.26 18.60
C SER A 50 34.94 17.64 17.34
N SER A 51 35.18 16.36 17.03
CA SER A 51 34.51 15.65 15.93
C SER A 51 33.11 15.13 16.30
N LEU A 52 32.71 15.20 17.57
CA LEU A 52 31.37 14.80 18.04
C LEU A 52 30.32 15.94 18.01
N PHE A 53 30.70 17.15 17.70
CA PHE A 53 29.79 18.25 17.43
C PHE A 53 29.55 18.35 15.91
N SER A 54 28.80 17.40 15.33
CA SER A 54 28.10 17.67 14.06
C SER A 54 27.25 18.91 14.30
N GLN A 55 27.44 19.96 13.50
CA GLN A 55 26.60 21.16 13.62
C GLN A 55 25.15 20.75 13.39
N SER A 56 24.24 21.23 14.21
CA SER A 56 22.80 20.98 14.04
C SER A 56 22.29 21.59 12.74
N ILE A 57 21.29 20.98 12.15
CA ILE A 57 20.60 21.55 10.99
C ILE A 57 19.80 22.76 11.47
N THR A 58 19.99 23.90 10.77
CA THR A 58 19.16 25.08 11.00
C THR A 58 17.99 25.04 10.02
N TRP A 59 16.78 24.96 10.56
CA TRP A 59 15.55 24.97 9.77
C TRP A 59 14.97 26.38 9.66
N THR A 60 14.66 26.79 8.45
CA THR A 60 14.03 28.09 8.12
C THR A 60 12.64 27.83 7.54
N ASP A 61 11.61 28.44 8.11
CA ASP A 61 10.26 28.41 7.53
C ASP A 61 10.23 29.28 6.26
N ILE A 62 9.94 28.63 5.13
CA ILE A 62 9.84 29.27 3.81
C ILE A 62 8.41 29.19 3.25
N THR A 63 7.43 28.85 4.08
CA THR A 63 6.02 28.66 3.70
C THR A 63 5.46 29.86 2.93
N SER A 64 5.80 31.08 3.37
CA SER A 64 5.33 32.33 2.75
C SER A 64 5.79 32.54 1.31
N GLN A 65 6.77 31.76 0.82
CA GLN A 65 7.21 31.80 -0.58
C GLN A 65 6.28 31.02 -1.51
N PHE A 66 5.32 30.28 -0.98
CA PHE A 66 4.44 29.39 -1.73
C PHE A 66 2.96 29.63 -1.39
N ALA A 67 2.10 29.47 -2.38
CA ALA A 67 0.65 29.50 -2.19
C ALA A 67 0.15 28.13 -1.74
N VAL A 68 0.25 27.83 -0.44
CA VAL A 68 -0.23 26.57 0.15
C VAL A 68 -1.35 26.86 1.16
N PRO A 69 -2.31 25.93 1.36
CA PRO A 69 -3.40 26.11 2.32
C PRO A 69 -2.90 25.99 3.77
N GLU A 70 -3.73 26.46 4.69
CA GLU A 70 -3.53 26.27 6.13
C GLU A 70 -3.40 24.78 6.46
N GLY A 71 -2.43 24.43 7.32
CA GLY A 71 -2.07 23.06 7.68
C GLY A 71 -0.94 22.48 6.84
N VAL A 72 -0.39 23.23 5.86
CA VAL A 72 0.83 22.86 5.14
C VAL A 72 1.91 23.88 5.44
N LYS A 73 3.06 23.43 5.98
CA LYS A 73 4.24 24.26 6.18
C LYS A 73 5.43 23.69 5.42
N ILE A 74 6.34 24.56 5.01
CA ILE A 74 7.51 24.21 4.19
C ILE A 74 8.74 24.78 4.85
N PHE A 75 9.73 23.90 5.11
CA PHE A 75 10.98 24.28 5.75
C PHE A 75 12.16 23.91 4.87
N GLN A 76 13.17 24.79 4.89
CA GLN A 76 14.49 24.54 4.33
C GLN A 76 15.50 24.37 5.44
N GLY A 77 16.32 23.34 5.37
CA GLY A 77 17.37 23.01 6.32
C GLY A 77 18.76 23.17 5.75
N ASP A 78 19.63 23.81 6.49
CA ASP A 78 21.00 24.05 6.15
C ASP A 78 21.93 23.57 7.26
N ARG A 79 23.00 22.85 6.89
CA ARG A 79 24.12 22.48 7.75
C ARG A 79 25.43 22.77 7.02
N PRO A 80 26.34 23.62 7.55
CA PRO A 80 27.56 23.99 6.86
C PRO A 80 28.61 22.87 6.83
N SER A 81 28.71 22.04 7.90
CA SER A 81 29.71 20.97 8.00
C SER A 81 29.21 19.75 8.78
N PRO A 82 29.24 18.55 8.18
CA PRO A 82 29.37 18.33 6.73
C PRO A 82 28.22 19.01 5.98
N ALA A 83 28.51 19.56 4.79
CA ALA A 83 27.53 20.37 4.05
C ALA A 83 26.26 19.58 3.72
N LEU A 84 25.10 20.17 4.05
CA LEU A 84 23.80 19.55 3.88
C LEU A 84 22.75 20.59 3.48
N LYS A 85 21.93 20.22 2.51
CA LYS A 85 20.69 20.91 2.13
C LYS A 85 19.54 19.92 2.23
N ALA A 86 18.48 20.30 2.93
CA ALA A 86 17.29 19.47 3.12
C ALA A 86 16.04 20.34 3.10
N TRP A 87 14.91 19.72 2.80
CA TRP A 87 13.59 20.36 2.84
C TRP A 87 12.59 19.39 3.44
N TYR A 88 11.65 19.91 4.21
CA TYR A 88 10.50 19.11 4.60
C TYR A 88 9.19 19.88 4.51
N LEU A 89 8.13 19.12 4.27
CA LEU A 89 6.75 19.54 4.42
C LEU A 89 6.25 19.01 5.77
N ASP A 90 5.63 19.87 6.55
CA ASP A 90 4.83 19.50 7.72
C ASP A 90 3.37 19.65 7.35
N VAL A 91 2.66 18.53 7.31
CA VAL A 91 1.27 18.44 6.84
C VAL A 91 0.37 18.00 7.98
N ASP A 92 -0.46 18.90 8.45
CA ASP A 92 -1.49 18.62 9.45
C ASP A 92 -2.66 17.86 8.83
N VAL A 93 -2.64 16.51 8.93
CA VAL A 93 -3.73 15.67 8.43
C VAL A 93 -4.93 15.60 9.37
N THR A 94 -4.89 16.27 10.54
CA THR A 94 -6.09 16.49 11.36
C THR A 94 -7.00 17.55 10.74
N ASN A 95 -6.43 18.43 9.89
CA ASN A 95 -7.19 19.33 9.03
C ASN A 95 -7.97 18.50 7.99
N LYS A 96 -9.31 18.49 8.12
CA LYS A 96 -10.20 17.69 7.28
C LYS A 96 -10.18 18.08 5.80
N ASN A 97 -9.64 19.24 5.46
CA ASN A 97 -9.49 19.71 4.08
C ASN A 97 -8.24 19.17 3.38
N LEU A 98 -7.31 18.56 4.13
CA LEU A 98 -6.05 18.02 3.62
C LEU A 98 -5.99 16.50 3.73
N ALA A 99 -5.24 15.89 2.84
CA ALA A 99 -4.88 14.47 2.93
C ALA A 99 -3.51 14.23 2.29
N VAL A 100 -2.92 13.07 2.61
CA VAL A 100 -1.72 12.57 1.94
C VAL A 100 -2.10 11.32 1.16
N ARG A 101 -1.72 11.29 -0.12
CA ARG A 101 -2.12 10.25 -1.06
C ARG A 101 -0.95 9.80 -1.94
N SER A 102 -0.85 8.51 -2.18
CA SER A 102 0.05 7.94 -3.19
C SER A 102 -0.55 8.05 -4.60
N TYR A 103 0.32 8.21 -5.60
CA TYR A 103 -0.06 8.14 -7.02
C TYR A 103 0.92 7.27 -7.80
N LEU A 104 0.38 6.46 -8.72
CA LEU A 104 1.12 5.76 -9.75
C LEU A 104 0.99 6.55 -11.07
N SER A 105 2.09 6.73 -11.79
CA SER A 105 2.07 7.43 -13.07
C SER A 105 1.21 6.66 -14.09
N SER A 106 0.29 7.40 -14.71
CA SER A 106 -0.64 6.88 -15.74
C SER A 106 -0.27 7.32 -17.16
N ILE A 107 0.83 8.05 -17.35
CA ILE A 107 1.29 8.42 -18.69
C ILE A 107 1.93 7.20 -19.40
N PRO A 108 1.98 7.17 -20.73
CA PRO A 108 2.45 6.00 -21.50
C PRO A 108 3.88 5.54 -21.14
N SER A 109 4.77 6.45 -20.76
CA SER A 109 6.12 6.12 -20.30
C SER A 109 6.16 5.48 -18.91
N GLY A 110 5.07 5.51 -18.14
CA GLY A 110 4.96 5.01 -16.77
C GLY A 110 5.79 5.80 -15.74
N LYS A 111 6.47 6.87 -16.14
CA LYS A 111 7.37 7.67 -15.29
C LYS A 111 7.39 9.13 -15.73
N GLU A 112 7.39 10.04 -14.76
CA GLU A 112 7.44 11.49 -15.00
C GLU A 112 8.17 12.21 -13.84
N GLY A 113 8.65 13.42 -14.07
CA GLY A 113 9.26 14.23 -13.00
C GLY A 113 8.22 14.59 -11.92
N VAL A 114 8.67 14.74 -10.67
CA VAL A 114 7.73 14.99 -9.55
C VAL A 114 6.93 16.28 -9.73
N ALA A 115 7.53 17.37 -10.23
CA ALA A 115 6.81 18.63 -10.42
C ALA A 115 5.71 18.55 -11.51
N PRO A 116 5.94 18.07 -12.74
CA PRO A 116 4.85 17.85 -13.70
C PRO A 116 3.83 16.81 -13.22
N PHE A 117 4.25 15.78 -12.47
CA PHE A 117 3.34 14.81 -11.89
C PHE A 117 2.41 15.45 -10.85
N CYS A 118 2.99 16.23 -9.92
CA CYS A 118 2.25 17.00 -8.92
C CYS A 118 1.18 17.88 -9.57
N GLN A 119 1.56 18.64 -10.60
CA GLN A 119 0.64 19.47 -11.38
C GLN A 119 -0.47 18.66 -12.03
N ARG A 120 -0.14 17.58 -12.71
CA ARG A 120 -1.11 16.76 -13.47
C ARG A 120 -2.19 16.14 -12.58
N VAL A 121 -1.83 15.75 -11.36
CA VAL A 121 -2.80 15.18 -10.40
C VAL A 121 -3.48 16.24 -9.53
N GLY A 122 -3.17 17.53 -9.71
CA GLY A 122 -3.75 18.62 -8.92
C GLY A 122 -3.31 18.62 -7.46
N ALA A 123 -2.13 18.08 -7.17
CA ALA A 123 -1.59 18.06 -5.81
C ALA A 123 -1.04 19.43 -5.39
N ILE A 124 -1.12 19.73 -4.10
CA ILE A 124 -0.57 20.93 -3.46
C ILE A 124 0.95 20.87 -3.45
N ALA A 125 1.48 19.72 -3.04
CA ALA A 125 2.89 19.41 -3.00
C ALA A 125 3.10 17.89 -3.10
N ALA A 126 4.31 17.45 -3.45
CA ALA A 126 4.63 16.04 -3.53
C ALA A 126 6.12 15.78 -3.34
N VAL A 127 6.45 14.58 -2.90
CA VAL A 127 7.78 13.99 -3.01
C VAL A 127 7.74 12.76 -3.92
N ASN A 128 8.91 12.31 -4.43
CA ASN A 128 8.99 11.01 -5.08
C ASN A 128 8.56 9.89 -4.14
N GLY A 129 7.99 8.83 -4.69
CA GLY A 129 7.46 7.71 -3.93
C GLY A 129 8.45 6.57 -3.71
N GLY A 130 7.94 5.34 -3.83
CA GLY A 130 8.71 4.12 -3.59
C GLY A 130 9.58 3.68 -4.76
N TYR A 131 10.20 2.52 -4.61
CA TYR A 131 11.13 1.92 -5.57
C TYR A 131 10.45 1.45 -6.84
N PHE A 132 11.16 1.53 -7.96
CA PHE A 132 10.64 1.14 -9.28
C PHE A 132 11.75 0.63 -10.21
N ASP A 133 11.37 0.01 -11.31
CA ASP A 133 12.29 -0.34 -12.38
C ASP A 133 12.71 0.93 -13.15
N VAL A 134 13.98 1.31 -13.00
CA VAL A 134 14.53 2.49 -13.70
C VAL A 134 14.53 2.33 -15.22
N ASN A 135 14.59 1.11 -15.74
CA ASN A 135 14.60 0.81 -17.17
C ASN A 135 13.22 0.42 -17.72
N GLY A 136 12.31 0.01 -16.85
CA GLY A 136 10.93 -0.39 -17.15
C GLY A 136 9.89 0.60 -16.66
N THR A 137 8.66 0.11 -16.49
CA THR A 137 7.51 0.89 -16.00
C THR A 137 6.97 0.36 -14.67
N THR A 138 7.54 -0.73 -14.15
CA THR A 138 7.02 -1.46 -12.99
C THR A 138 7.38 -0.77 -11.68
N SER A 139 6.41 -0.53 -10.82
CA SER A 139 6.65 -0.18 -9.42
C SER A 139 7.02 -1.45 -8.63
N TYR A 140 8.10 -1.39 -7.84
CA TYR A 140 8.49 -2.42 -6.88
C TYR A 140 7.93 -2.17 -5.49
N SER A 141 7.24 -1.06 -5.34
CA SER A 141 6.60 -0.62 -4.09
C SER A 141 5.08 -0.59 -4.25
N ALA A 142 4.38 -0.94 -3.20
CA ALA A 142 2.93 -0.90 -3.19
C ALA A 142 2.40 0.50 -3.44
N VAL A 143 1.29 0.58 -4.17
CA VAL A 143 0.48 1.79 -4.35
C VAL A 143 -0.97 1.41 -4.15
N VAL A 144 -1.60 1.97 -3.12
CA VAL A 144 -2.97 1.67 -2.74
C VAL A 144 -3.84 2.92 -2.90
N TYR A 145 -4.89 2.78 -3.69
CA TYR A 145 -5.96 3.76 -3.86
C TYR A 145 -7.19 3.31 -3.06
N PRO A 146 -8.18 4.18 -2.85
CA PRO A 146 -9.42 3.79 -2.20
C PRO A 146 -10.07 2.58 -2.89
N GLY A 147 -10.05 1.42 -2.20
CA GLY A 147 -10.62 0.17 -2.68
C GLY A 147 -9.80 -0.59 -3.73
N GLU A 148 -8.60 -0.15 -4.11
CA GLU A 148 -7.82 -0.76 -5.19
C GLU A 148 -6.31 -0.79 -4.88
N VAL A 149 -5.66 -1.91 -5.21
CA VAL A 149 -4.19 -2.05 -5.18
C VAL A 149 -3.67 -1.92 -6.61
N LEU A 150 -3.00 -0.81 -6.91
CA LEU A 150 -2.45 -0.56 -8.25
C LEU A 150 -1.08 -1.21 -8.46
N ALA A 151 -0.31 -1.33 -7.39
CA ALA A 151 0.97 -2.04 -7.38
C ALA A 151 1.19 -2.70 -6.02
N GLN A 152 1.91 -3.80 -5.99
CA GLN A 152 2.25 -4.54 -4.78
C GLN A 152 3.72 -4.35 -4.42
N ASN A 153 4.06 -4.48 -3.14
CA ASN A 153 5.45 -4.66 -2.73
C ASN A 153 5.98 -6.00 -3.25
N LEU A 154 7.27 -6.05 -3.55
CA LEU A 154 7.93 -7.32 -3.80
C LEU A 154 7.85 -8.20 -2.54
N GLY A 155 7.19 -9.35 -2.62
CA GLY A 155 7.07 -10.30 -1.51
C GLY A 155 8.28 -11.22 -1.35
N THR A 156 9.21 -11.20 -2.32
CA THR A 156 10.45 -11.97 -2.30
C THR A 156 11.55 -11.19 -3.00
N ILE A 157 12.72 -11.12 -2.40
CA ILE A 157 13.92 -10.49 -2.94
C ILE A 157 14.97 -11.57 -3.18
N TYR A 158 15.66 -11.49 -4.31
CA TYR A 158 16.78 -12.39 -4.63
C TYR A 158 18.11 -11.69 -4.38
N ARG A 159 19.01 -12.35 -3.64
CA ARG A 159 20.40 -11.94 -3.43
C ARG A 159 21.32 -13.13 -3.67
N SER A 160 22.27 -13.00 -4.59
CA SER A 160 23.20 -14.09 -4.94
C SER A 160 22.51 -15.43 -5.22
N GLY A 161 21.33 -15.40 -5.87
CA GLY A 161 20.54 -16.60 -6.20
C GLY A 161 19.68 -17.15 -5.05
N VAL A 162 19.78 -16.60 -3.85
CA VAL A 162 18.95 -17.00 -2.69
C VAL A 162 17.69 -16.15 -2.64
N ALA A 163 16.54 -16.79 -2.44
CA ALA A 163 15.25 -16.14 -2.30
C ALA A 163 14.97 -15.79 -0.82
N TYR A 164 14.65 -14.52 -0.58
CA TYR A 164 14.33 -13.99 0.74
C TYR A 164 12.88 -13.50 0.74
N PRO A 165 11.94 -14.24 1.32
CA PRO A 165 10.58 -13.74 1.56
C PRO A 165 10.64 -12.53 2.49
N VAL A 166 9.90 -11.47 2.17
CA VAL A 166 10.07 -10.20 2.87
C VAL A 166 8.74 -9.47 3.08
N THR A 167 8.50 -9.03 4.33
CA THR A 167 7.56 -7.96 4.61
C THR A 167 8.23 -6.62 4.32
N ARG A 168 7.49 -5.63 3.82
CA ARG A 168 8.03 -4.33 3.44
C ARG A 168 7.35 -3.22 4.21
N SER A 169 8.15 -2.20 4.54
CA SER A 169 7.63 -0.95 5.10
C SER A 169 6.61 -0.31 4.17
N PHE A 170 5.55 0.18 4.76
CA PHE A 170 4.41 0.78 4.07
C PHE A 170 3.84 1.92 4.91
N PHE A 171 3.76 3.10 4.32
CA PHE A 171 3.03 4.23 4.89
C PHE A 171 1.58 4.14 4.45
N GLY A 172 0.65 4.08 5.40
CA GLY A 172 -0.78 3.98 5.15
C GLY A 172 -1.60 5.04 5.86
N MET A 173 -2.73 5.39 5.26
CA MET A 173 -3.78 6.19 5.87
C MET A 173 -5.09 5.43 5.80
N THR A 174 -5.78 5.34 6.94
CA THR A 174 -7.10 4.70 7.03
C THR A 174 -8.23 5.65 6.67
N THR A 175 -9.44 5.10 6.51
CA THR A 175 -10.69 5.87 6.32
C THR A 175 -11.00 6.79 7.50
N GLU A 176 -10.43 6.51 8.66
CA GLU A 176 -10.54 7.33 9.89
C GLU A 176 -9.41 8.35 10.01
N ARG A 177 -8.57 8.46 8.95
CA ARG A 177 -7.42 9.37 8.87
C ARG A 177 -6.29 9.02 9.84
N ALA A 178 -6.31 7.82 10.43
CA ALA A 178 -5.16 7.33 11.19
C ALA A 178 -4.02 7.00 10.23
N LEU A 179 -2.82 7.45 10.60
CA LEU A 179 -1.58 7.21 9.87
C LEU A 179 -0.76 6.14 10.56
N SER A 180 -0.05 5.33 9.80
CA SER A 180 0.93 4.37 10.34
C SER A 180 2.04 4.06 9.33
N VAL A 181 3.18 3.63 9.86
CA VAL A 181 4.23 2.95 9.10
C VAL A 181 4.33 1.54 9.62
N ASP A 182 3.95 0.57 8.80
CA ASP A 182 3.86 -0.83 9.16
C ASP A 182 4.64 -1.71 8.19
N TRP A 183 5.07 -2.89 8.63
CA TRP A 183 5.55 -3.94 7.73
C TRP A 183 4.36 -4.72 7.21
N ILE A 184 4.20 -4.73 5.88
CA ILE A 184 3.06 -5.42 5.24
C ILE A 184 3.51 -6.57 4.34
N TYR A 185 2.58 -7.50 4.13
CA TYR A 185 2.69 -8.56 3.13
C TYR A 185 1.37 -8.69 2.37
N HIS A 186 1.46 -8.94 1.05
CA HIS A 186 0.30 -9.13 0.18
C HIS A 186 0.01 -10.63 0.01
N PHE A 187 -1.13 -11.09 0.50
CA PHE A 187 -1.60 -12.48 0.29
C PHE A 187 -2.52 -12.62 -0.92
N GLY A 188 -2.73 -11.55 -1.65
CA GLY A 188 -3.52 -11.44 -2.86
C GLY A 188 -3.45 -10.04 -3.45
N SER A 189 -4.30 -9.72 -4.42
CA SER A 189 -4.26 -8.46 -5.16
C SER A 189 -5.25 -7.39 -4.69
N ARG A 190 -6.06 -7.68 -3.68
CA ARG A 190 -7.07 -6.76 -3.15
C ARG A 190 -6.56 -6.06 -1.88
N VAL A 191 -7.22 -4.96 -1.50
CA VAL A 191 -6.89 -4.23 -0.27
C VAL A 191 -7.04 -5.13 0.97
N GLU A 192 -8.08 -5.98 1.02
CA GLU A 192 -8.33 -6.92 2.13
C GLU A 192 -7.28 -8.03 2.23
N ASP A 193 -6.46 -8.23 1.22
CA ASP A 193 -5.38 -9.21 1.20
C ASP A 193 -4.06 -8.63 1.72
N ILE A 194 -4.04 -7.36 2.16
CA ILE A 194 -2.88 -6.70 2.79
C ILE A 194 -2.92 -6.98 4.29
N TYR A 195 -1.83 -7.51 4.81
CA TYR A 195 -1.68 -7.85 6.23
C TYR A 195 -0.50 -7.10 6.84
N ILE A 196 -0.69 -6.58 8.05
CA ILE A 196 0.30 -5.93 8.89
C ILE A 196 0.97 -6.98 9.76
N PHE A 197 2.27 -6.82 9.98
CA PHE A 197 3.10 -7.62 10.89
C PHE A 197 3.73 -6.69 11.93
N ASP A 198 3.78 -7.14 13.19
CA ASP A 198 4.32 -6.34 14.29
C ASP A 198 5.86 -6.25 14.24
N GLN A 199 6.51 -7.16 13.52
CA GLN A 199 7.95 -7.19 13.27
C GLN A 199 8.21 -7.49 11.79
N PRO A 200 9.31 -7.02 11.20
CA PRO A 200 9.70 -7.41 9.86
C PRO A 200 10.09 -8.89 9.83
N THR A 201 10.06 -9.49 8.64
CA THR A 201 10.59 -10.85 8.42
C THR A 201 12.05 -10.91 8.88
N PRO A 202 12.47 -11.85 9.74
CA PRO A 202 13.80 -11.86 10.33
C PRO A 202 14.87 -12.38 9.35
N ASN A 203 15.00 -11.69 8.19
CA ASN A 203 16.05 -11.98 7.24
C ASN A 203 17.40 -11.43 7.69
N ALA A 204 18.47 -12.11 7.29
CA ALA A 204 19.85 -11.62 7.39
C ALA A 204 20.66 -12.14 6.19
N PRO A 205 21.81 -11.54 5.84
CA PRO A 205 22.66 -12.05 4.76
C PRO A 205 23.00 -13.55 4.93
N GLY A 206 22.64 -14.36 3.93
CA GLY A 206 22.79 -15.81 3.96
C GLY A 206 21.77 -16.59 4.80
N GLN A 207 20.82 -15.91 5.45
CA GLN A 207 19.80 -16.50 6.32
C GLN A 207 18.40 -16.03 5.91
N PRO A 208 17.78 -16.68 4.91
CA PRO A 208 16.42 -16.33 4.49
C PRO A 208 15.40 -16.74 5.55
N ALA A 209 14.45 -15.87 5.84
CA ALA A 209 13.33 -16.15 6.71
C ALA A 209 12.28 -17.05 6.01
N PRO A 210 11.39 -17.72 6.76
CA PRO A 210 10.22 -18.38 6.20
C PRO A 210 9.27 -17.39 5.52
N ILE A 211 8.47 -17.90 4.57
CA ILE A 211 7.40 -17.13 3.92
C ILE A 211 6.39 -16.68 5.00
N PRO A 212 6.04 -15.38 5.05
CA PRO A 212 5.04 -14.86 5.98
C PRO A 212 3.72 -15.61 5.88
N GLN A 213 3.07 -15.87 7.02
CA GLN A 213 1.78 -16.55 7.09
C GLN A 213 0.70 -15.59 7.63
N LYS A 214 -0.55 -15.70 7.12
CA LYS A 214 -1.67 -14.85 7.57
C LYS A 214 -1.88 -14.85 9.09
N MET A 215 -1.67 -16.00 9.72
CA MET A 215 -1.84 -16.15 11.16
C MET A 215 -0.80 -15.39 12.02
N GLN A 216 0.30 -14.96 11.42
CA GLN A 216 1.37 -14.19 12.07
C GLN A 216 1.14 -12.67 11.97
N GLY A 217 0.19 -12.26 11.14
CA GLY A 217 -0.18 -10.86 10.92
C GLY A 217 -1.66 -10.62 11.16
N ARG A 218 -2.09 -9.39 10.97
CA ARG A 218 -3.49 -8.97 11.02
C ARG A 218 -3.89 -8.23 9.74
N PRO A 219 -5.15 -8.32 9.29
CA PRO A 219 -5.61 -7.55 8.14
C PRO A 219 -5.37 -6.04 8.33
N TYR A 220 -5.00 -5.34 7.27
CA TYR A 220 -4.93 -3.88 7.29
C TYR A 220 -6.35 -3.31 7.15
N GLU A 221 -7.04 -3.22 8.28
CA GLU A 221 -8.42 -2.76 8.31
C GLU A 221 -8.55 -1.29 7.90
N LYS A 222 -9.61 -0.96 7.17
CA LYS A 222 -9.97 0.42 6.79
C LYS A 222 -8.87 1.17 6.01
N LEU A 223 -7.91 0.47 5.41
CA LEU A 223 -6.89 1.10 4.59
C LEU A 223 -7.53 1.87 3.42
N LEU A 224 -7.26 3.17 3.33
CA LEU A 224 -7.76 4.04 2.28
C LEU A 224 -6.74 4.26 1.17
N THR A 225 -5.53 4.61 1.54
CA THR A 225 -4.43 4.87 0.60
C THR A 225 -3.10 4.59 1.27
N GLY A 226 -2.06 4.34 0.48
CA GLY A 226 -0.73 4.16 1.02
C GLY A 226 0.31 3.83 -0.03
N ILE A 227 1.56 3.85 0.39
CA ILE A 227 2.72 3.63 -0.45
C ILE A 227 3.74 2.73 0.24
N GLY A 228 4.29 1.79 -0.51
CA GLY A 228 5.44 0.98 -0.08
C GLY A 228 6.75 1.75 -0.19
N GLY A 229 7.71 1.35 0.63
CA GLY A 229 9.05 1.91 0.65
C GLY A 229 10.01 1.02 1.44
N GLY A 230 10.73 1.63 2.35
CA GLY A 230 11.61 0.98 3.31
C GLY A 230 13.10 1.37 3.13
N PRO A 231 13.93 0.99 4.08
CA PRO A 231 13.53 0.36 5.34
C PRO A 231 12.74 1.30 6.27
N THR A 232 12.04 0.74 7.26
CA THR A 232 11.60 1.52 8.43
C THR A 232 12.81 2.19 9.05
N LEU A 233 12.64 3.40 9.55
CA LEU A 233 13.69 4.22 10.17
C LEU A 233 13.42 4.47 11.64
N VAL A 234 12.17 4.81 11.96
CA VAL A 234 11.68 5.11 13.30
C VAL A 234 10.43 4.29 13.57
N LYS A 235 10.35 3.66 14.72
CA LYS A 235 9.17 2.95 15.20
C LYS A 235 9.00 3.23 16.70
N ASN A 236 7.77 3.58 17.11
CA ASN A 236 7.43 3.89 18.51
C ASN A 236 8.34 4.97 19.15
N GLY A 237 8.71 6.00 18.38
CA GLY A 237 9.55 7.09 18.86
C GLY A 237 11.02 6.75 19.09
N ALA A 238 11.51 5.65 18.53
CA ALA A 238 12.90 5.23 18.61
C ALA A 238 13.46 4.85 17.24
N VAL A 239 14.78 4.97 17.05
CA VAL A 239 15.47 4.46 15.86
C VAL A 239 15.27 2.95 15.75
N ALA A 240 14.72 2.47 14.63
CA ALA A 240 14.40 1.07 14.38
C ALA A 240 14.60 0.75 12.89
N ILE A 241 15.87 0.73 12.45
CA ILE A 241 16.20 0.59 11.03
C ILE A 241 16.17 -0.89 10.62
N SER A 242 15.16 -1.30 9.87
CA SER A 242 14.94 -2.68 9.40
C SER A 242 15.64 -2.98 8.06
N HIS A 243 16.89 -2.47 7.88
CA HIS A 243 17.62 -2.57 6.62
C HIS A 243 17.87 -4.02 6.18
N ASP A 244 18.31 -4.85 7.11
CA ASP A 244 18.66 -6.24 6.80
C ASP A 244 17.40 -7.12 6.78
N GLU A 245 16.49 -6.94 7.68
CA GLU A 245 15.22 -7.67 7.71
C GLU A 245 14.40 -7.44 6.42
N GLU A 246 14.47 -6.23 5.87
CA GLU A 246 13.83 -5.89 4.59
C GLU A 246 14.72 -6.14 3.35
N VAL A 247 15.87 -6.82 3.53
CA VAL A 247 16.77 -7.27 2.43
C VAL A 247 17.28 -6.11 1.57
N PHE A 248 17.74 -5.02 2.19
CA PHE A 248 18.30 -3.87 1.48
C PHE A 248 19.83 -3.96 1.26
N TRP A 249 20.53 -4.93 1.84
CA TRP A 249 21.95 -5.16 1.49
C TRP A 249 22.07 -5.47 0.01
N ASP A 250 23.19 -5.06 -0.60
CA ASP A 250 23.48 -5.23 -2.03
C ASP A 250 22.40 -4.64 -2.97
N SER A 251 21.63 -3.66 -2.50
CA SER A 251 20.59 -2.99 -3.31
C SER A 251 20.98 -1.60 -3.81
N GLY A 252 22.15 -1.10 -3.43
CA GLY A 252 22.54 0.30 -3.63
C GLY A 252 21.95 1.27 -2.61
N ILE A 253 21.10 0.80 -1.68
CA ILE A 253 20.57 1.58 -0.56
C ILE A 253 21.47 1.36 0.65
N GLY A 254 22.62 2.02 0.64
CA GLY A 254 23.63 1.83 1.67
C GLY A 254 23.19 2.32 3.04
N TYR A 255 23.35 1.45 4.06
CA TYR A 255 23.06 1.78 5.46
C TYR A 255 23.91 2.96 5.96
N ALA A 256 25.24 2.85 5.78
CA ALA A 256 26.23 3.81 6.25
C ALA A 256 26.74 4.77 5.16
N THR A 257 26.17 4.73 3.97
CA THR A 257 26.59 5.58 2.85
C THR A 257 25.74 6.83 2.78
N ALA A 258 26.38 8.00 2.80
CA ALA A 258 25.68 9.27 2.59
C ALA A 258 25.19 9.38 1.15
N ASN A 259 23.88 9.60 0.99
CA ASN A 259 23.18 9.67 -0.29
C ASN A 259 22.08 10.73 -0.23
N PRO A 260 21.59 11.22 -1.40
CA PRO A 260 20.29 11.89 -1.44
C PRO A 260 19.22 10.94 -0.90
N ARG A 261 18.32 11.44 -0.05
CA ARG A 261 17.30 10.64 0.61
C ARG A 261 15.92 11.30 0.52
N THR A 262 14.91 10.45 0.45
CA THR A 262 13.51 10.84 0.64
C THR A 262 12.93 9.97 1.73
N ALA A 263 12.15 10.56 2.62
CA ALA A 263 11.49 9.85 3.70
C ALA A 263 10.11 10.42 4.00
N VAL A 264 9.27 9.58 4.61
CA VAL A 264 8.00 9.97 5.21
C VAL A 264 8.01 9.60 6.69
N GLY A 265 7.54 10.52 7.53
CA GLY A 265 7.38 10.31 8.96
C GLY A 265 6.02 10.78 9.46
N ILE A 266 5.65 10.30 10.64
CA ILE A 266 4.40 10.61 11.33
C ILE A 266 4.75 11.11 12.72
N THR A 267 4.27 12.30 13.08
CA THR A 267 4.46 12.85 14.43
C THR A 267 3.37 12.35 15.39
N SER A 268 3.62 12.50 16.69
CA SER A 268 2.62 12.17 17.73
C SER A 268 1.35 13.03 17.64
N ALA A 269 1.40 14.18 16.96
CA ALA A 269 0.26 15.04 16.68
C ALA A 269 -0.51 14.65 15.41
N ASN A 270 -0.19 13.50 14.81
CA ASN A 270 -0.76 13.01 13.54
C ASN A 270 -0.49 13.93 12.35
N HIS A 271 0.66 14.62 12.34
CA HIS A 271 1.16 15.30 11.16
C HIS A 271 2.00 14.34 10.32
N THR A 272 1.99 14.54 9.00
CA THR A 272 2.90 13.85 8.08
C THR A 272 4.09 14.75 7.77
N ILE A 273 5.30 14.24 7.99
CA ILE A 273 6.55 14.87 7.57
C ILE A 273 7.01 14.21 6.28
N LEU A 274 7.11 14.98 5.19
CA LEU A 274 7.73 14.55 3.95
C LEU A 274 9.10 15.23 3.85
N LEU A 275 10.18 14.46 3.95
CA LEU A 275 11.56 14.96 4.03
C LEU A 275 12.34 14.56 2.77
N VAL A 276 13.06 15.52 2.18
CA VAL A 276 14.08 15.26 1.15
C VAL A 276 15.41 15.85 1.58
N VAL A 277 16.48 15.14 1.28
CA VAL A 277 17.86 15.54 1.53
C VAL A 277 18.62 15.44 0.22
N ASP A 278 19.17 16.54 -0.27
CA ASP A 278 20.07 16.54 -1.41
C ASP A 278 21.39 15.82 -1.08
N GLY A 279 22.08 15.33 -2.08
CA GLY A 279 23.35 14.65 -1.85
C GLY A 279 24.24 14.57 -3.08
N ARG A 280 25.40 13.90 -2.94
CA ARG A 280 26.38 13.66 -4.00
C ARG A 280 26.88 14.94 -4.67
N GLN A 281 26.88 16.05 -3.94
CA GLN A 281 27.30 17.36 -4.43
C GLN A 281 28.02 18.16 -3.34
N THR A 282 28.83 19.14 -3.73
CA THR A 282 29.63 19.96 -2.78
C THR A 282 28.74 20.71 -1.77
N ALA A 283 27.57 21.17 -2.23
CA ALA A 283 26.62 21.92 -1.40
C ALA A 283 25.82 21.02 -0.43
N SER A 284 25.77 19.71 -0.69
CA SER A 284 25.10 18.71 0.14
C SER A 284 25.68 17.33 -0.13
N GLN A 285 26.26 16.72 0.89
CA GLN A 285 26.86 15.39 0.77
C GLN A 285 25.81 14.26 0.82
N GLY A 286 24.63 14.57 1.36
CA GLY A 286 23.60 13.61 1.71
C GLY A 286 23.73 13.09 3.13
N VAL A 287 22.93 12.07 3.47
CA VAL A 287 22.92 11.46 4.80
C VAL A 287 22.88 9.94 4.72
N THR A 288 23.40 9.30 5.78
CA THR A 288 23.24 7.85 6.04
C THR A 288 21.82 7.55 6.49
N LEU A 289 21.41 6.28 6.55
CA LEU A 289 20.10 5.90 7.12
C LEU A 289 20.00 6.23 8.62
N PRO A 290 21.02 5.99 9.48
CA PRO A 290 20.99 6.44 10.86
C PRO A 290 20.83 7.95 11.04
N GLU A 291 21.54 8.77 10.24
CA GLU A 291 21.36 10.24 10.27
C GLU A 291 19.95 10.64 9.83
N LEU A 292 19.40 10.01 8.79
CA LEU A 292 18.04 10.26 8.33
C LEU A 292 17.00 9.91 9.40
N ALA A 293 17.18 8.79 10.10
CA ALA A 293 16.32 8.39 11.21
C ALA A 293 16.38 9.41 12.36
N GLN A 294 17.58 9.88 12.70
CA GLN A 294 17.75 10.90 13.74
C GLN A 294 17.10 12.24 13.33
N MET A 295 17.26 12.67 12.08
CA MET A 295 16.59 13.88 11.57
C MET A 295 15.07 13.80 11.74
N LEU A 296 14.47 12.64 11.44
CA LEU A 296 13.02 12.43 11.59
C LEU A 296 12.58 12.43 13.06
N LEU A 297 13.37 11.84 13.96
CA LEU A 297 13.14 11.95 15.41
C LEU A 297 13.22 13.40 15.91
N ASP A 298 14.23 14.16 15.46
CA ASP A 298 14.41 15.57 15.82
C ASP A 298 13.24 16.44 15.31
N LEU A 299 12.58 16.03 14.22
CA LEU A 299 11.34 16.64 13.71
C LEU A 299 10.06 16.14 14.42
N GLY A 300 10.19 15.33 15.47
CA GLY A 300 9.09 14.83 16.29
C GLY A 300 8.36 13.60 15.74
N CYS A 301 8.94 12.92 14.75
CA CYS A 301 8.33 11.69 14.22
C CYS A 301 8.42 10.55 15.24
N VAL A 302 7.32 9.84 15.40
CA VAL A 302 7.23 8.61 16.21
C VAL A 302 7.26 7.36 15.34
N GLU A 303 6.93 7.50 14.05
CA GLU A 303 7.08 6.48 13.03
C GLU A 303 7.65 7.10 11.76
N ALA A 304 8.55 6.40 11.06
CA ALA A 304 9.07 6.87 9.78
C ALA A 304 9.66 5.74 8.94
N MET A 305 9.67 5.92 7.62
CA MET A 305 10.34 5.04 6.68
C MET A 305 11.04 5.82 5.56
N ASN A 306 12.07 5.21 5.00
CA ASN A 306 12.74 5.68 3.79
C ASN A 306 11.88 5.39 2.54
N LEU A 307 11.95 6.28 1.57
CA LEU A 307 11.42 6.10 0.22
C LEU A 307 12.56 5.96 -0.78
N ASP A 308 12.27 5.93 -2.09
CA ASP A 308 13.33 5.91 -3.10
C ASP A 308 14.19 7.18 -3.01
N GLY A 309 15.49 7.01 -3.18
CA GLY A 309 16.49 8.05 -2.98
C GLY A 309 17.37 8.29 -4.20
N GLY A 310 18.58 8.81 -3.96
CA GLY A 310 19.53 9.12 -5.02
C GLY A 310 18.96 10.14 -6.01
N GLY A 311 19.12 9.90 -7.30
CA GLY A 311 18.62 10.80 -8.34
C GLY A 311 17.10 10.93 -8.41
N SER A 312 16.35 10.06 -7.70
CA SER A 312 14.89 10.16 -7.60
C SER A 312 14.42 11.16 -6.54
N THR A 313 15.29 11.57 -5.60
CA THR A 313 14.99 12.47 -4.48
C THR A 313 14.50 13.83 -4.97
N GLN A 314 13.20 14.06 -4.96
CA GLN A 314 12.58 15.29 -5.46
C GLN A 314 11.44 15.71 -4.57
N MET A 315 11.32 17.03 -4.35
CA MET A 315 10.17 17.65 -3.71
C MET A 315 9.67 18.79 -4.60
N ALA A 316 8.37 18.80 -4.85
CA ALA A 316 7.71 19.85 -5.59
C ALA A 316 6.59 20.49 -4.77
N VAL A 317 6.41 21.78 -4.94
CA VAL A 317 5.23 22.55 -4.47
C VAL A 317 4.54 23.10 -5.70
N GLY A 318 3.32 22.61 -5.99
CA GLY A 318 2.66 22.84 -7.26
C GLY A 318 3.53 22.38 -8.43
N GLN A 319 3.93 23.31 -9.29
CA GLN A 319 4.77 23.07 -10.46
C GLN A 319 6.27 23.29 -10.20
N GLN A 320 6.65 23.76 -9.02
CA GLN A 320 7.99 24.17 -8.71
C GLN A 320 8.75 23.04 -7.99
N LEU A 321 9.87 22.57 -8.59
CA LEU A 321 10.85 21.76 -7.91
C LEU A 321 11.62 22.62 -6.90
N ILE A 322 11.68 22.23 -5.61
CA ILE A 322 12.29 23.06 -4.57
C ILE A 322 13.67 22.59 -4.12
N ASN A 323 14.04 21.35 -4.42
CA ASN A 323 15.37 20.79 -4.13
C ASN A 323 16.17 20.51 -5.41
N ARG A 324 17.43 20.15 -5.27
CA ARG A 324 18.34 19.83 -6.40
C ARG A 324 18.98 18.47 -6.15
N PRO A 325 18.34 17.37 -6.54
CA PRO A 325 18.68 16.01 -6.09
C PRO A 325 20.17 15.67 -6.15
N GLU A 326 20.82 15.90 -7.29
CA GLU A 326 22.24 15.62 -7.53
C GLU A 326 22.97 16.84 -8.12
N GLY A 327 22.57 18.07 -7.75
CA GLY A 327 23.22 19.33 -8.12
C GLY A 327 22.78 19.94 -9.45
N GLY A 328 21.88 19.29 -10.18
CA GLY A 328 21.38 19.76 -11.48
C GLY A 328 19.94 20.25 -11.45
N THR A 329 19.42 20.62 -12.63
CA THR A 329 18.01 20.91 -12.89
C THR A 329 17.27 19.69 -13.48
N TYR A 330 18.00 18.62 -13.78
CA TYR A 330 17.42 17.39 -14.31
C TYR A 330 16.61 16.68 -13.23
N MET A 331 15.35 16.41 -13.51
CA MET A 331 14.47 15.59 -12.71
C MET A 331 14.45 14.17 -13.29
N ARG A 332 14.95 13.18 -12.53
CA ARG A 332 14.78 11.79 -12.92
C ARG A 332 13.28 11.46 -12.93
N PRO A 333 12.73 10.94 -14.04
CA PRO A 333 11.35 10.48 -14.04
C PRO A 333 11.13 9.34 -13.05
N VAL A 334 10.08 9.44 -12.24
CA VAL A 334 9.70 8.47 -11.20
C VAL A 334 8.33 7.86 -11.53
N SER A 335 8.10 6.62 -11.08
CA SER A 335 6.82 5.93 -11.32
C SER A 335 5.75 6.32 -10.32
N THR A 336 6.14 6.76 -9.13
CA THR A 336 5.22 7.04 -8.02
C THR A 336 5.59 8.33 -7.30
N ILE A 337 4.58 9.00 -6.73
CA ILE A 337 4.74 10.13 -5.81
C ILE A 337 3.89 9.90 -4.56
N LEU A 338 4.33 10.51 -3.44
CA LEU A 338 3.50 10.71 -2.26
C LEU A 338 3.17 12.20 -2.18
N ALA A 339 1.88 12.52 -2.28
CA ALA A 339 1.39 13.86 -2.53
C ALA A 339 0.48 14.38 -1.42
N VAL A 340 0.59 15.66 -1.13
CA VAL A 340 -0.36 16.43 -0.32
C VAL A 340 -1.47 16.91 -1.23
N VAL A 341 -2.70 16.57 -0.91
CA VAL A 341 -3.87 16.85 -1.76
C VAL A 341 -5.02 17.46 -0.95
N PRO A 342 -5.95 18.17 -1.61
CA PRO A 342 -7.26 18.45 -1.00
C PRO A 342 -7.95 17.13 -0.64
N ALA A 343 -8.63 17.09 0.50
CA ALA A 343 -9.23 15.85 1.02
C ALA A 343 -10.34 15.27 0.13
N ASP A 344 -11.01 16.10 -0.67
CA ASP A 344 -12.00 15.69 -1.66
C ASP A 344 -11.39 14.91 -2.85
N SER A 345 -10.07 15.01 -3.04
CA SER A 345 -9.33 14.15 -3.99
C SER A 345 -9.26 12.69 -3.55
N LEU A 346 -9.54 12.40 -2.27
CA LEU A 346 -9.71 11.07 -1.71
C LEU A 346 -11.20 10.84 -1.50
N ALA A 347 -11.75 9.83 -2.17
CA ALA A 347 -13.09 9.36 -1.87
C ALA A 347 -13.08 8.70 -0.49
N PHE A 348 -13.08 9.51 0.59
CA PHE A 348 -13.34 8.97 1.92
C PHE A 348 -14.69 8.26 1.88
N PRO A 349 -14.80 7.06 2.46
CA PRO A 349 -16.08 6.37 2.51
C PRO A 349 -17.12 7.30 3.14
N ARG A 350 -18.08 7.71 2.34
CA ARG A 350 -19.26 8.41 2.84
C ARG A 350 -20.22 7.36 3.39
N THR A 351 -20.92 7.67 4.46
CA THR A 351 -21.96 6.78 4.96
C THR A 351 -23.03 6.60 3.89
N ILE A 352 -23.23 5.36 3.44
CA ILE A 352 -24.30 5.01 2.53
C ILE A 352 -25.59 4.89 3.36
N TYR A 353 -26.55 5.75 3.09
CA TYR A 353 -27.87 5.72 3.75
C TYR A 353 -28.91 4.95 2.96
N TYR A 354 -28.68 4.79 1.64
CA TYR A 354 -29.52 3.98 0.77
C TYR A 354 -28.64 3.19 -0.19
N GLU A 355 -28.92 1.91 -0.33
CA GLU A 355 -28.31 1.03 -1.32
C GLU A 355 -29.35 0.07 -1.90
N LYS A 356 -29.38 -0.05 -3.22
CA LYS A 356 -30.15 -1.04 -3.95
C LYS A 356 -29.31 -1.61 -5.08
N ILE A 357 -29.32 -2.93 -5.21
CA ILE A 357 -28.69 -3.63 -6.34
C ILE A 357 -29.79 -4.35 -7.10
N ILE A 358 -29.76 -4.25 -8.40
CA ILE A 358 -30.70 -4.91 -9.31
C ILE A 358 -29.87 -5.78 -10.27
N ASP A 359 -30.05 -7.09 -10.18
CA ASP A 359 -29.43 -8.09 -11.06
C ASP A 359 -30.30 -8.34 -12.31
N THR A 360 -29.73 -8.93 -13.39
CA THR A 360 -30.51 -9.33 -14.55
C THR A 360 -31.56 -10.40 -14.26
N ALA A 361 -31.42 -11.16 -13.19
CA ALA A 361 -32.44 -12.12 -12.73
C ALA A 361 -33.54 -11.48 -11.86
N ASP A 362 -33.38 -10.20 -11.47
CA ASP A 362 -34.35 -9.47 -10.65
C ASP A 362 -35.59 -9.10 -11.47
N PRO A 363 -36.82 -9.17 -10.91
CA PRO A 363 -38.04 -8.69 -11.57
C PRO A 363 -38.01 -7.23 -12.01
N ALA A 364 -37.18 -6.40 -11.37
CA ALA A 364 -36.94 -5.00 -11.76
C ALA A 364 -36.06 -4.87 -13.02
N CYS A 365 -35.46 -5.95 -13.49
CA CYS A 365 -34.76 -5.98 -14.77
C CYS A 365 -35.62 -6.60 -15.85
N ARG A 366 -35.70 -5.93 -17.00
CA ARG A 366 -36.39 -6.43 -18.19
C ARG A 366 -35.45 -6.45 -19.39
N LEU A 367 -35.24 -7.65 -19.95
CA LEU A 367 -34.55 -7.84 -21.22
C LEU A 367 -35.55 -7.68 -22.38
N VAL A 368 -35.32 -6.72 -23.27
CA VAL A 368 -36.18 -6.37 -24.39
C VAL A 368 -35.51 -6.79 -25.71
N GLY A 369 -36.32 -7.40 -26.61
CA GLY A 369 -35.85 -7.94 -27.88
C GLY A 369 -35.30 -9.36 -27.78
N LEU A 370 -35.16 -10.02 -28.91
CA LEU A 370 -34.68 -11.41 -29.01
C LEU A 370 -33.14 -11.46 -29.04
N GLY A 371 -32.57 -12.58 -28.63
CA GLY A 371 -31.15 -12.88 -28.77
C GLY A 371 -30.30 -12.65 -27.52
N TRP A 372 -30.91 -12.42 -26.38
CA TRP A 372 -30.22 -12.45 -25.09
C TRP A 372 -29.91 -13.89 -24.68
N PHE A 373 -28.69 -14.12 -24.16
CA PHE A 373 -28.24 -15.42 -23.68
C PHE A 373 -27.25 -15.25 -22.52
N PRO A 374 -27.07 -16.24 -21.62
CA PRO A 374 -26.19 -16.13 -20.48
C PRO A 374 -24.71 -16.05 -20.88
N SER A 375 -23.92 -15.31 -20.11
CA SER A 375 -22.47 -15.26 -20.27
C SER A 375 -21.83 -16.57 -19.83
N ALA A 376 -20.93 -17.11 -20.67
CA ALA A 376 -20.12 -18.27 -20.31
C ALA A 376 -18.89 -17.91 -19.43
N ASN A 377 -18.51 -16.62 -19.36
CA ASN A 377 -17.36 -16.16 -18.59
C ASN A 377 -17.76 -15.93 -17.13
N ALA A 378 -16.90 -16.33 -16.20
CA ALA A 378 -17.06 -16.03 -14.77
C ALA A 378 -16.83 -14.55 -14.47
N GLY A 379 -17.24 -14.11 -13.26
CA GLY A 379 -17.04 -12.74 -12.78
C GLY A 379 -18.28 -11.86 -12.86
N TYR A 380 -19.45 -12.44 -13.12
CA TYR A 380 -20.74 -11.76 -13.02
C TYR A 380 -21.15 -11.52 -11.55
N TRP A 381 -22.04 -10.57 -11.37
CA TRP A 381 -22.73 -10.37 -10.10
C TRP A 381 -23.86 -11.39 -9.97
N GLY A 382 -24.11 -11.88 -8.76
CA GLY A 382 -25.19 -12.84 -8.53
C GLY A 382 -25.01 -14.17 -9.27
N SER A 383 -26.03 -14.61 -10.00
CA SER A 383 -26.12 -15.94 -10.59
C SER A 383 -25.75 -16.02 -12.06
N THR A 384 -25.89 -14.93 -12.82
CA THR A 384 -25.64 -14.88 -14.27
C THR A 384 -25.53 -13.45 -14.80
N ALA A 385 -24.91 -13.28 -15.96
CA ALA A 385 -24.98 -12.07 -16.76
C ALA A 385 -25.63 -12.37 -18.11
N ALA A 386 -26.45 -11.47 -18.61
CA ALA A 386 -27.06 -11.57 -19.91
C ALA A 386 -26.20 -10.93 -21.00
N MET A 387 -25.95 -11.63 -22.08
CA MET A 387 -25.22 -11.13 -23.24
C MET A 387 -26.14 -11.00 -24.44
N LEU A 388 -25.88 -10.00 -25.26
CA LEU A 388 -26.54 -9.78 -26.52
C LEU A 388 -25.51 -9.74 -27.66
N ASN A 389 -25.65 -10.61 -28.62
CA ASN A 389 -24.90 -10.55 -29.88
C ASN A 389 -25.60 -9.55 -30.82
N ASN A 390 -24.85 -8.61 -31.33
CA ASN A 390 -25.24 -7.60 -32.30
C ASN A 390 -25.38 -6.18 -31.73
N ILE A 391 -24.48 -5.37 -32.17
CA ILE A 391 -24.66 -3.93 -32.28
C ILE A 391 -25.82 -3.69 -33.25
N GLY A 392 -26.72 -2.80 -32.88
CA GLY A 392 -27.95 -2.51 -33.65
C GLY A 392 -28.45 -1.08 -33.43
N PRO A 393 -29.64 -0.77 -33.90
CA PRO A 393 -30.18 0.58 -33.84
C PRO A 393 -30.70 1.02 -32.45
N GLY A 394 -30.52 0.19 -31.41
CA GLY A 394 -31.05 0.48 -30.06
C GLY A 394 -32.39 -0.18 -29.77
N ASP A 395 -32.81 -1.11 -30.63
CA ASP A 395 -34.09 -1.83 -30.56
C ASP A 395 -34.10 -2.96 -29.52
N ARG A 396 -32.90 -3.32 -29.02
CA ARG A 396 -32.73 -4.36 -28.00
C ARG A 396 -31.93 -3.81 -26.84
N TYR A 397 -32.44 -4.03 -25.64
CA TYR A 397 -31.84 -3.45 -24.44
C TYR A 397 -32.22 -4.21 -23.18
N ALA A 398 -31.40 -4.06 -22.15
CA ALA A 398 -31.74 -4.40 -20.77
C ALA A 398 -32.16 -3.12 -20.03
N ARG A 399 -33.35 -3.13 -19.41
CA ARG A 399 -33.88 -2.00 -18.64
C ARG A 399 -33.96 -2.39 -17.17
N PHE A 400 -33.24 -1.66 -16.33
CA PHE A 400 -33.24 -1.78 -14.88
C PHE A 400 -34.08 -0.66 -14.29
N GLN A 401 -35.20 -0.99 -13.67
CA GLN A 401 -36.12 -0.06 -13.03
C GLN A 401 -35.54 0.37 -11.67
N LEU A 402 -35.34 1.67 -11.45
CA LEU A 402 -34.58 2.12 -10.28
C LEU A 402 -35.41 2.09 -8.98
N ASP A 403 -36.72 2.45 -9.03
CA ASP A 403 -37.67 2.41 -7.92
C ASP A 403 -37.07 2.87 -6.58
N VAL A 404 -36.61 4.13 -6.53
CA VAL A 404 -36.14 4.71 -5.29
C VAL A 404 -37.32 5.21 -4.45
N GLU A 405 -37.24 5.07 -3.13
CA GLU A 405 -38.32 5.40 -2.23
C GLU A 405 -38.46 6.91 -1.98
N LYS A 406 -37.35 7.65 -2.08
CA LYS A 406 -37.30 9.07 -1.73
C LYS A 406 -36.58 9.89 -2.81
N PRO A 407 -37.09 11.06 -3.15
CA PRO A 407 -36.39 11.98 -4.05
C PRO A 407 -35.07 12.43 -3.44
N ALA A 408 -33.96 12.21 -4.14
CA ALA A 408 -32.61 12.61 -3.71
C ALA A 408 -31.60 12.50 -4.84
N GLN A 409 -30.36 12.88 -4.55
CA GLN A 409 -29.20 12.61 -5.38
C GLN A 409 -28.71 11.19 -5.15
N TYR A 410 -28.60 10.43 -6.22
CA TYR A 410 -28.10 9.05 -6.19
C TYR A 410 -26.88 8.89 -7.09
N GLU A 411 -25.93 8.08 -6.65
CA GLU A 411 -24.82 7.62 -7.51
C GLU A 411 -25.17 6.25 -8.08
N LEU A 412 -24.99 6.11 -9.40
CA LEU A 412 -25.34 4.92 -10.16
C LEU A 412 -24.09 4.22 -10.66
N PHE A 413 -24.08 2.90 -10.55
CA PHE A 413 -22.98 2.04 -10.97
C PHE A 413 -23.50 0.86 -11.79
N ALA A 414 -22.62 0.30 -12.61
CA ALA A 414 -22.88 -0.95 -13.33
C ALA A 414 -21.74 -1.95 -13.10
N TRP A 415 -22.12 -3.22 -13.16
CA TRP A 415 -21.22 -4.36 -13.14
C TRP A 415 -21.33 -5.09 -14.47
N TRP A 416 -20.23 -5.65 -14.99
CA TRP A 416 -20.23 -6.50 -16.18
C TRP A 416 -19.06 -7.47 -16.19
N VAL A 417 -19.17 -8.51 -17.02
CA VAL A 417 -18.09 -9.45 -17.31
C VAL A 417 -17.30 -8.95 -18.51
N ALA A 418 -16.08 -8.47 -18.29
CA ALA A 418 -15.21 -7.98 -19.35
C ALA A 418 -14.63 -9.12 -20.20
N ALA A 419 -14.48 -8.87 -21.50
CA ALA A 419 -13.73 -9.71 -22.43
C ALA A 419 -13.39 -8.90 -23.70
N SER A 420 -12.36 -9.31 -24.45
CA SER A 420 -11.87 -8.59 -25.63
C SER A 420 -12.89 -8.42 -26.76
N ASN A 421 -13.93 -9.27 -26.78
CA ASN A 421 -15.02 -9.24 -27.77
C ASN A 421 -16.24 -8.41 -27.33
N ARG A 422 -16.16 -7.70 -26.18
CA ARG A 422 -17.25 -6.82 -25.71
C ARG A 422 -17.26 -5.49 -26.46
N CYS A 423 -18.36 -4.75 -26.32
CA CYS A 423 -18.49 -3.42 -26.91
C CYS A 423 -17.64 -2.40 -26.14
N LYS A 424 -16.85 -1.59 -26.88
CA LYS A 424 -15.98 -0.55 -26.31
C LYS A 424 -16.70 0.77 -25.99
N ASN A 425 -17.92 0.93 -26.46
CA ASN A 425 -18.72 2.15 -26.27
C ASN A 425 -20.19 1.82 -26.02
N THR A 426 -20.45 0.84 -25.17
CA THR A 426 -21.80 0.42 -24.78
C THR A 426 -22.56 1.61 -24.20
N PRO A 427 -23.74 1.97 -24.75
CA PRO A 427 -24.55 3.04 -24.19
C PRO A 427 -25.28 2.57 -22.92
N PHE A 428 -25.07 3.31 -21.85
CA PHE A 428 -25.83 3.27 -20.61
C PHE A 428 -26.69 4.54 -20.59
N ILE A 429 -27.97 4.39 -20.83
CA ILE A 429 -28.94 5.49 -20.86
C ILE A 429 -29.57 5.57 -19.46
N VAL A 430 -29.36 6.68 -18.77
CA VAL A 430 -29.98 6.94 -17.47
C VAL A 430 -31.19 7.82 -17.68
N VAL A 431 -32.36 7.30 -17.37
CA VAL A 431 -33.62 8.07 -17.31
C VAL A 431 -33.79 8.54 -15.87
N HIS A 432 -33.85 9.82 -15.65
CA HIS A 432 -33.87 10.49 -14.35
C HIS A 432 -34.87 11.63 -14.31
N ALA A 433 -35.09 12.25 -13.15
CA ALA A 433 -36.13 13.28 -12.97
C ALA A 433 -36.04 14.47 -13.95
N ASN A 434 -34.83 14.78 -14.44
CA ASN A 434 -34.60 15.93 -15.34
C ASN A 434 -34.46 15.54 -16.83
N GLY A 435 -34.78 14.29 -17.19
CA GLY A 435 -34.69 13.80 -18.56
C GLY A 435 -33.90 12.48 -18.70
N SER A 436 -33.04 12.41 -19.72
CA SER A 436 -32.21 11.21 -19.93
C SER A 436 -30.81 11.59 -20.43
N ASP A 437 -29.80 10.94 -19.89
CA ASP A 437 -28.40 11.07 -20.29
C ASP A 437 -27.86 9.74 -20.81
N THR A 438 -26.93 9.78 -21.76
CA THR A 438 -26.25 8.61 -22.26
C THR A 438 -24.76 8.63 -21.91
N VAL A 439 -24.33 7.68 -21.10
CA VAL A 439 -22.92 7.43 -20.77
C VAL A 439 -22.43 6.24 -21.58
N ARG A 440 -21.29 6.35 -22.24
CA ARG A 440 -20.70 5.27 -23.02
C ARG A 440 -19.52 4.65 -22.30
N LEU A 441 -19.60 3.35 -22.02
CA LEU A 441 -18.59 2.62 -21.25
C LEU A 441 -17.96 1.49 -22.08
N ASP A 442 -16.67 1.26 -21.84
CA ASP A 442 -15.90 0.18 -22.47
C ASP A 442 -16.04 -1.11 -21.64
N GLN A 443 -16.80 -2.06 -22.17
CA GLN A 443 -17.00 -3.36 -21.51
C GLN A 443 -15.87 -4.37 -21.79
N THR A 444 -14.83 -4.01 -22.54
CA THR A 444 -13.65 -4.86 -22.72
C THR A 444 -12.71 -4.84 -21.52
N ILE A 445 -12.84 -3.87 -20.65
CA ILE A 445 -12.01 -3.63 -19.46
C ILE A 445 -12.89 -3.45 -18.22
N ASN A 446 -12.27 -3.37 -17.05
CA ASN A 446 -12.93 -3.07 -15.78
C ASN A 446 -14.09 -4.02 -15.42
N GLY A 447 -14.04 -5.27 -15.85
CA GLY A 447 -15.02 -6.29 -15.46
C GLY A 447 -14.89 -6.71 -13.99
N SER A 448 -15.97 -7.35 -13.50
CA SER A 448 -16.04 -7.92 -12.13
C SER A 448 -15.78 -6.89 -11.03
N LYS A 449 -16.25 -5.66 -11.24
CA LYS A 449 -16.26 -4.56 -10.27
C LYS A 449 -17.36 -3.55 -10.58
N TRP A 450 -17.73 -2.75 -9.57
CA TRP A 450 -18.64 -1.64 -9.77
C TRP A 450 -17.96 -0.48 -10.51
N ASN A 451 -18.56 -0.08 -11.61
CA ASN A 451 -18.11 1.02 -12.45
C ASN A 451 -19.11 2.16 -12.37
N ARG A 452 -18.67 3.35 -11.98
CA ARG A 452 -19.54 4.50 -11.82
C ARG A 452 -20.09 4.96 -13.19
N ILE A 453 -21.43 5.09 -13.28
CA ILE A 453 -22.12 5.69 -14.43
C ILE A 453 -22.21 7.21 -14.25
N GLY A 454 -22.66 7.65 -13.07
CA GLY A 454 -22.84 9.08 -12.80
C GLY A 454 -23.57 9.32 -11.48
N SER A 455 -23.92 10.59 -11.26
CA SER A 455 -24.71 11.05 -10.13
C SER A 455 -25.94 11.80 -10.67
N TYR A 456 -27.14 11.33 -10.28
CA TYR A 456 -28.41 11.77 -10.85
C TYR A 456 -29.44 12.03 -9.75
N TYR A 457 -30.27 13.07 -9.95
CA TYR A 457 -31.42 13.27 -9.08
C TYR A 457 -32.56 12.36 -9.55
N LEU A 458 -32.97 11.46 -8.66
CA LEU A 458 -34.11 10.56 -8.88
C LEU A 458 -35.26 11.00 -7.99
N SER A 459 -36.47 11.01 -8.55
CA SER A 459 -37.70 11.45 -7.90
C SER A 459 -38.52 10.29 -7.32
N GLY A 460 -38.19 9.05 -7.70
CA GLY A 460 -39.01 7.87 -7.44
C GLY A 460 -40.08 7.62 -8.49
N ASP A 461 -40.02 8.32 -9.63
CA ASP A 461 -40.94 8.08 -10.75
C ASP A 461 -40.69 6.72 -11.40
N SER A 462 -41.76 6.03 -11.75
CA SER A 462 -41.69 4.69 -12.35
C SER A 462 -41.07 4.66 -13.76
N SER A 463 -40.82 5.82 -14.39
CA SER A 463 -40.10 5.91 -15.65
C SER A 463 -38.58 5.86 -15.48
N GLU A 464 -38.07 6.12 -14.27
CA GLU A 464 -36.64 6.21 -13.98
C GLU A 464 -35.95 4.84 -14.09
N ALA A 465 -34.89 4.79 -14.89
CA ALA A 465 -34.23 3.51 -15.24
C ALA A 465 -32.79 3.69 -15.70
N ILE A 466 -32.03 2.62 -15.62
CA ILE A 466 -30.80 2.44 -16.41
C ILE A 466 -31.12 1.50 -17.56
N VAL A 467 -30.81 1.92 -18.79
CA VAL A 467 -31.01 1.13 -20.01
C VAL A 467 -29.67 0.84 -20.67
N ILE A 468 -29.29 -0.42 -20.75
CA ILE A 468 -28.08 -0.87 -21.46
C ILE A 468 -28.52 -1.29 -22.87
N SER A 469 -28.15 -0.48 -23.88
CA SER A 469 -28.68 -0.58 -25.24
C SER A 469 -27.68 -1.19 -26.22
N ASN A 470 -28.19 -1.88 -27.27
CA ASN A 470 -27.40 -2.40 -28.38
C ASN A 470 -26.97 -1.33 -29.41
N ALA A 471 -27.23 -0.03 -29.16
CA ALA A 471 -26.79 1.08 -30.01
C ALA A 471 -25.26 1.37 -29.87
N GLY A 472 -24.46 0.39 -29.50
CA GLY A 472 -23.00 0.47 -29.53
C GLY A 472 -22.45 0.42 -30.96
N THR A 473 -21.22 0.85 -31.17
CA THR A 473 -20.64 0.96 -32.52
C THR A 473 -19.35 0.15 -32.71
N VAL A 474 -18.74 -0.33 -31.62
CA VAL A 474 -17.44 -1.04 -31.65
C VAL A 474 -17.46 -2.26 -30.73
N GLY A 475 -17.28 -3.44 -31.28
CA GLY A 475 -17.28 -4.73 -30.58
C GLY A 475 -18.37 -5.68 -31.08
N THR A 476 -18.48 -6.86 -30.47
CA THR A 476 -19.41 -7.91 -30.89
C THR A 476 -20.58 -8.08 -29.92
N TYR A 477 -20.29 -8.04 -28.63
CA TYR A 477 -21.26 -8.34 -27.56
C TYR A 477 -21.46 -7.17 -26.61
N ILE A 478 -22.71 -6.99 -26.21
CA ILE A 478 -23.09 -6.12 -25.08
C ILE A 478 -23.43 -7.02 -23.90
N VAL A 479 -23.05 -6.60 -22.71
CA VAL A 479 -23.30 -7.32 -21.46
C VAL A 479 -24.18 -6.48 -20.56
N ALA A 480 -25.28 -7.05 -20.11
CA ALA A 480 -26.08 -6.59 -18.98
C ALA A 480 -25.87 -7.57 -17.83
N ASP A 481 -25.57 -7.07 -16.64
CA ASP A 481 -25.29 -7.88 -15.47
C ASP A 481 -26.05 -7.31 -14.27
N ALA A 482 -25.44 -6.37 -13.54
CA ALA A 482 -26.12 -5.73 -12.42
C ALA A 482 -25.92 -4.20 -12.43
N VAL A 483 -26.85 -3.49 -11.79
CA VAL A 483 -26.74 -2.06 -11.49
C VAL A 483 -26.88 -1.84 -9.99
N ARG A 484 -26.17 -0.82 -9.48
CA ARG A 484 -26.17 -0.43 -8.07
C ARG A 484 -26.54 1.03 -7.95
N ILE A 485 -27.43 1.33 -7.03
CA ILE A 485 -27.94 2.65 -6.71
C ILE A 485 -27.57 2.95 -5.26
N ILE A 486 -26.84 4.02 -5.00
CA ILE A 486 -26.49 4.44 -3.63
C ILE A 486 -26.83 5.91 -3.40
N SER A 487 -27.17 6.26 -2.17
CA SER A 487 -27.26 7.66 -1.73
C SER A 487 -26.51 7.87 -0.43
N TYR A 488 -25.87 9.01 -0.34
CA TYR A 488 -25.19 9.52 0.85
C TYR A 488 -26.01 10.59 1.58
N ASP A 489 -27.24 10.84 1.14
CA ASP A 489 -28.16 11.75 1.79
C ASP A 489 -28.85 11.04 2.97
N PRO A 490 -28.68 11.51 4.23
CA PRO A 490 -29.34 10.92 5.39
C PRO A 490 -30.86 10.84 5.26
N ASN A 491 -31.47 11.73 4.47
CA ASN A 491 -32.93 11.75 4.26
C ASN A 491 -33.41 10.53 3.43
N THR A 492 -32.51 9.85 2.72
CA THR A 492 -32.86 8.63 1.97
C THR A 492 -32.88 7.38 2.84
N ALA A 493 -32.43 7.46 4.09
CA ALA A 493 -32.55 6.33 5.01
C ALA A 493 -34.00 5.85 5.10
N SER A 494 -34.23 4.58 4.83
CA SER A 494 -35.55 3.95 5.00
C SER A 494 -35.97 4.03 6.48
N ALA A 495 -37.26 4.22 6.77
CA ALA A 495 -37.77 4.26 8.16
C ALA A 495 -37.60 2.92 8.91
N VAL A 496 -37.39 1.85 8.16
CA VAL A 496 -36.81 0.60 8.68
C VAL A 496 -35.31 0.82 8.64
N ALA A 497 -34.70 1.03 9.83
CA ALA A 497 -33.23 1.02 9.90
C ALA A 497 -32.73 -0.16 9.08
N PRO A 498 -31.90 0.04 8.06
CA PRO A 498 -31.16 -1.07 7.55
C PRO A 498 -30.38 -1.56 8.77
N SER A 499 -30.65 -2.77 9.24
CA SER A 499 -29.58 -3.51 9.88
C SER A 499 -28.35 -3.23 9.03
N PRO A 500 -27.17 -2.96 9.62
CA PRO A 500 -25.94 -2.91 8.87
C PRO A 500 -25.56 -4.33 8.43
N GLU A 501 -26.50 -5.04 7.88
CA GLU A 501 -26.27 -6.10 6.94
C GLU A 501 -25.88 -5.42 5.64
N ILE A 502 -24.55 -5.17 5.54
CA ILE A 502 -23.92 -5.40 4.27
C ILE A 502 -24.63 -6.64 3.73
N HIS A 503 -25.45 -6.49 2.68
CA HIS A 503 -25.72 -7.60 1.79
C HIS A 503 -24.41 -7.95 1.10
N ARG A 504 -23.51 -8.52 1.87
CA ARG A 504 -22.71 -9.64 1.38
C ARG A 504 -23.79 -10.61 0.94
N PRO A 505 -23.69 -11.19 -0.26
CA PRO A 505 -24.59 -12.27 -0.64
C PRO A 505 -24.68 -13.14 0.60
N ASN A 506 -25.83 -13.10 1.27
CA ASN A 506 -26.07 -13.86 2.49
C ASN A 506 -25.77 -15.29 2.07
N ASP A 507 -24.97 -15.95 2.87
CA ASP A 507 -24.59 -17.32 2.71
C ASP A 507 -23.57 -17.61 1.60
N PHE A 508 -22.51 -16.79 1.44
CA PHE A 508 -21.33 -17.28 0.76
C PHE A 508 -20.66 -18.34 1.63
N LEU A 509 -21.10 -19.57 1.41
CA LEU A 509 -20.36 -20.75 1.74
C LEU A 509 -19.19 -20.82 0.75
N LEU A 510 -18.09 -20.11 1.06
CA LEU A 510 -16.90 -20.20 0.24
C LEU A 510 -16.32 -21.59 0.43
N ILE A 511 -16.30 -22.39 -0.64
CA ILE A 511 -15.73 -23.72 -0.62
C ILE A 511 -14.58 -23.85 -1.61
N THR A 512 -13.47 -24.42 -1.18
CA THR A 512 -12.31 -24.73 -2.02
C THR A 512 -11.80 -26.12 -1.71
N SER A 513 -11.11 -26.75 -2.66
CA SER A 513 -10.40 -28.01 -2.45
C SER A 513 -8.96 -27.91 -2.94
N TYR A 514 -8.01 -28.42 -2.13
CA TYR A 514 -6.59 -28.39 -2.46
C TYR A 514 -5.87 -29.65 -1.91
N PRO A 515 -4.95 -30.23 -2.66
CA PRO A 515 -4.69 -29.96 -4.07
C PRO A 515 -5.87 -30.35 -4.96
N ASN A 516 -6.01 -29.72 -6.12
CA ASN A 516 -7.01 -30.09 -7.13
C ASN A 516 -6.44 -29.80 -8.54
N PRO A 517 -6.05 -30.80 -9.34
CA PRO A 517 -6.25 -32.24 -9.12
C PRO A 517 -5.50 -32.80 -7.90
N PHE A 518 -6.02 -33.89 -7.32
CA PHE A 518 -5.44 -34.57 -6.16
C PHE A 518 -5.24 -36.07 -6.44
N ASN A 519 -4.31 -36.69 -5.71
CA ASN A 519 -3.98 -38.11 -5.88
C ASN A 519 -4.75 -39.01 -4.89
N SER A 520 -4.64 -38.80 -3.61
CA SER A 520 -5.26 -39.66 -2.59
C SER A 520 -6.00 -38.85 -1.52
N ILE A 521 -5.54 -37.65 -1.26
CA ILE A 521 -6.07 -36.77 -0.21
C ILE A 521 -6.29 -35.38 -0.80
N ALA A 522 -7.43 -34.77 -0.48
CA ALA A 522 -7.70 -33.35 -0.68
C ALA A 522 -8.19 -32.71 0.62
N ILE A 523 -7.80 -31.46 0.86
CA ILE A 523 -8.34 -30.64 1.93
C ILE A 523 -9.49 -29.85 1.35
N ILE A 524 -10.67 -29.99 1.95
CA ILE A 524 -11.86 -29.20 1.63
C ILE A 524 -11.93 -28.09 2.66
N ARG A 525 -11.85 -26.85 2.21
CA ARG A 525 -11.88 -25.66 3.07
C ARG A 525 -13.11 -24.85 2.77
N PHE A 526 -13.87 -24.48 3.81
CA PHE A 526 -15.07 -23.67 3.66
C PHE A 526 -15.20 -22.67 4.82
N TRP A 527 -15.95 -21.60 4.56
CA TRP A 527 -16.18 -20.54 5.55
C TRP A 527 -17.66 -20.43 5.86
N LEU A 528 -18.00 -20.29 7.15
CA LEU A 528 -19.36 -20.08 7.65
C LEU A 528 -19.50 -18.67 8.20
N SER A 529 -20.53 -17.95 7.76
CA SER A 529 -20.83 -16.60 8.23
C SER A 529 -21.38 -16.57 9.67
N GLN A 530 -22.05 -17.64 10.08
CA GLN A 530 -22.66 -17.80 11.40
C GLN A 530 -22.67 -19.27 11.82
N PRO A 531 -22.80 -19.58 13.12
CA PRO A 531 -22.95 -20.96 13.56
C PRO A 531 -24.22 -21.58 12.98
N CYS A 532 -24.10 -22.74 12.34
CA CYS A 532 -25.24 -23.45 11.77
C CYS A 532 -24.95 -24.96 11.64
N PRO A 533 -26.02 -25.81 11.53
CA PRO A 533 -25.85 -27.19 11.11
C PRO A 533 -25.28 -27.24 9.70
N ILE A 534 -24.30 -28.11 9.47
CA ILE A 534 -23.69 -28.31 8.16
C ILE A 534 -23.75 -29.78 7.75
N TYR A 535 -23.91 -29.99 6.45
CA TYR A 535 -23.83 -31.30 5.80
C TYR A 535 -22.78 -31.21 4.69
N VAL A 536 -21.73 -32.02 4.79
CA VAL A 536 -20.65 -32.06 3.78
C VAL A 536 -20.63 -33.43 3.16
N THR A 537 -20.93 -33.51 1.87
CA THR A 537 -21.04 -34.76 1.12
C THR A 537 -20.21 -34.69 -0.17
N VAL A 538 -19.62 -35.84 -0.56
CA VAL A 538 -18.94 -35.97 -1.85
C VAL A 538 -19.76 -36.85 -2.77
N HIS A 539 -19.94 -36.40 -4.00
CA HIS A 539 -20.76 -37.04 -5.03
C HIS A 539 -19.91 -37.43 -6.24
N ASN A 540 -20.29 -38.51 -6.95
CA ASN A 540 -19.77 -38.85 -8.25
C ASN A 540 -20.49 -38.07 -9.37
N LEU A 541 -20.10 -38.29 -10.63
CA LEU A 541 -20.72 -37.65 -11.81
C LEU A 541 -22.22 -37.97 -11.97
N HIS A 542 -22.70 -39.06 -11.37
CA HIS A 542 -24.12 -39.46 -11.42
C HIS A 542 -24.93 -38.85 -10.27
N GLY A 543 -24.32 -37.99 -9.45
CA GLY A 543 -24.97 -37.36 -8.29
C GLY A 543 -25.12 -38.29 -7.08
N GLN A 544 -24.56 -39.51 -7.11
CA GLN A 544 -24.62 -40.43 -5.98
C GLN A 544 -23.60 -40.02 -4.91
N ILE A 545 -23.98 -40.06 -3.65
CA ILE A 545 -23.08 -39.79 -2.50
C ILE A 545 -22.07 -40.93 -2.43
N VAL A 546 -20.80 -40.60 -2.49
CA VAL A 546 -19.68 -41.53 -2.33
C VAL A 546 -19.00 -41.39 -0.98
N ARG A 547 -19.20 -40.26 -0.28
CA ARG A 547 -18.76 -40.02 1.10
C ARG A 547 -19.66 -38.98 1.78
N ASP A 548 -19.98 -39.27 3.04
CA ASP A 548 -20.47 -38.30 4.01
C ASP A 548 -19.30 -37.88 4.90
N LEU A 549 -19.00 -36.58 4.96
CA LEU A 549 -17.83 -36.07 5.67
C LEU A 549 -18.21 -35.42 7.01
N VAL A 550 -19.30 -34.65 7.05
CA VAL A 550 -19.75 -33.94 8.27
C VAL A 550 -21.28 -33.82 8.25
N ASP A 551 -21.90 -34.08 9.40
CA ASP A 551 -23.30 -33.86 9.71
C ASP A 551 -23.39 -33.41 11.17
N GLU A 552 -23.00 -32.16 11.44
CA GLU A 552 -23.03 -31.57 12.79
C GLU A 552 -23.00 -30.03 12.73
N PRO A 553 -23.46 -29.35 13.79
CA PRO A 553 -23.31 -27.90 13.89
C PRO A 553 -21.84 -27.46 13.98
N ARG A 554 -21.48 -26.39 13.27
CA ARG A 554 -20.18 -25.75 13.34
C ARG A 554 -20.30 -24.26 13.68
N SER A 555 -19.26 -23.73 14.31
CA SER A 555 -19.14 -22.29 14.62
C SER A 555 -18.92 -21.45 13.34
N ALA A 556 -19.14 -20.15 13.43
CA ALA A 556 -18.71 -19.23 12.37
C ALA A 556 -17.20 -19.26 12.19
N GLY A 557 -16.74 -19.02 10.96
CA GLY A 557 -15.32 -18.99 10.62
C GLY A 557 -14.90 -20.06 9.61
N TRP A 558 -13.58 -20.20 9.44
CA TRP A 558 -13.00 -21.18 8.54
C TRP A 558 -12.99 -22.58 9.13
N HIS A 559 -13.32 -23.57 8.28
CA HIS A 559 -13.27 -24.99 8.58
C HIS A 559 -12.49 -25.71 7.50
N GLU A 560 -11.76 -26.75 7.92
CA GLU A 560 -11.01 -27.64 7.02
C GLU A 560 -11.39 -29.09 7.30
N LEU A 561 -11.61 -29.85 6.23
CA LEU A 561 -11.89 -31.28 6.28
C LEU A 561 -10.92 -32.01 5.37
N VAL A 562 -10.41 -33.13 5.86
CA VAL A 562 -9.57 -34.01 5.06
C VAL A 562 -10.47 -35.02 4.34
N PHE A 563 -10.43 -34.99 3.01
CA PHE A 563 -11.09 -35.98 2.16
C PHE A 563 -10.09 -37.01 1.66
N GLU A 564 -10.24 -38.24 2.08
CA GLU A 564 -9.46 -39.39 1.59
C GLU A 564 -10.24 -40.16 0.52
N ALA A 565 -9.70 -40.23 -0.69
CA ALA A 565 -10.33 -40.91 -1.83
C ALA A 565 -10.06 -42.44 -1.83
N LYS A 566 -10.06 -43.09 -0.65
CA LYS A 566 -9.90 -44.54 -0.55
C LYS A 566 -10.99 -45.24 -1.33
N ASN A 567 -10.61 -46.18 -2.20
CA ASN A 567 -11.50 -47.02 -3.02
C ASN A 567 -12.38 -46.24 -4.06
N LEU A 568 -11.99 -45.01 -4.39
CA LEU A 568 -12.62 -44.27 -5.46
C LEU A 568 -11.81 -44.36 -6.75
N ALA A 569 -12.46 -44.41 -7.89
CA ALA A 569 -11.82 -44.47 -9.22
C ALA A 569 -11.27 -43.06 -9.60
N THR A 570 -10.23 -43.02 -10.44
CA THR A 570 -9.81 -41.78 -11.10
C THR A 570 -11.00 -41.15 -11.82
N GLY A 571 -11.24 -39.87 -11.62
CA GLY A 571 -12.39 -39.17 -12.20
C GLY A 571 -12.79 -37.90 -11.48
N LEU A 572 -13.93 -37.38 -11.89
CA LEU A 572 -14.48 -36.14 -11.39
C LEU A 572 -15.46 -36.40 -10.24
N TYR A 573 -15.28 -35.65 -9.17
CA TYR A 573 -16.13 -35.65 -7.97
C TYR A 573 -16.59 -34.23 -7.63
N PHE A 574 -17.67 -34.12 -6.87
CA PHE A 574 -18.21 -32.86 -6.41
C PHE A 574 -18.39 -32.90 -4.90
N CYS A 575 -17.72 -32.03 -4.18
CA CYS A 575 -18.01 -31.82 -2.77
C CYS A 575 -19.09 -30.78 -2.62
N ARG A 576 -20.18 -31.14 -1.94
CA ARG A 576 -21.30 -30.27 -1.62
C ARG A 576 -21.24 -29.96 -0.13
N VAL A 577 -21.25 -28.67 0.21
CA VAL A 577 -21.44 -28.19 1.57
C VAL A 577 -22.80 -27.50 1.64
N ALA A 578 -23.68 -27.98 2.49
CA ALA A 578 -24.94 -27.36 2.82
C ALA A 578 -24.85 -26.81 4.25
N ALA A 579 -25.16 -25.53 4.44
CA ALA A 579 -25.07 -24.83 5.71
C ALA A 579 -26.32 -23.96 5.89
N GLY A 580 -27.21 -24.34 6.82
CA GLY A 580 -28.49 -23.68 6.96
C GLY A 580 -29.32 -23.74 5.68
N LYS A 581 -29.63 -22.57 5.08
CA LYS A 581 -30.34 -22.48 3.79
C LYS A 581 -29.42 -22.44 2.58
N SER A 582 -28.10 -22.34 2.79
CA SER A 582 -27.10 -22.17 1.74
C SER A 582 -26.48 -23.48 1.35
N THR A 583 -26.18 -23.62 0.07
CA THR A 583 -25.46 -24.77 -0.47
C THR A 583 -24.40 -24.29 -1.46
N SER A 584 -23.18 -24.78 -1.29
CA SER A 584 -22.08 -24.54 -2.22
C SER A 584 -21.47 -25.86 -2.70
N LEU A 585 -20.84 -25.84 -3.87
CA LEU A 585 -20.33 -27.03 -4.51
C LEU A 585 -18.94 -26.75 -5.11
N VAL A 586 -17.98 -27.61 -4.83
CA VAL A 586 -16.65 -27.56 -5.42
C VAL A 586 -16.37 -28.81 -6.23
N LYS A 587 -15.81 -28.63 -7.43
CA LYS A 587 -15.38 -29.67 -8.32
C LYS A 587 -13.98 -30.17 -7.91
N MET A 588 -13.80 -31.47 -7.81
CA MET A 588 -12.55 -32.12 -7.42
C MET A 588 -12.15 -33.19 -8.46
N MET A 589 -10.90 -33.16 -8.92
CA MET A 589 -10.37 -34.11 -9.89
C MET A 589 -9.42 -35.09 -9.19
N LEU A 590 -9.83 -36.35 -9.07
CA LEU A 590 -8.96 -37.44 -8.58
C LEU A 590 -8.13 -38.00 -9.73
N ILE A 591 -6.81 -37.99 -9.59
CA ILE A 591 -5.85 -38.58 -10.52
C ILE A 591 -5.02 -39.60 -9.73
N ARG A 592 -5.03 -40.85 -10.15
CA ARG A 592 -4.19 -41.92 -9.57
C ARG A 592 -3.05 -42.25 -10.51
#